data_b8678536872cf257db95b5846316aee0
#
_entry.id   b8678536872cf257db95b5846316aee0
#
_cell.length_a   1.000
_cell.length_b   1.000
_cell.length_c   1.000
_cell.angle_alpha   90.00
_cell.angle_beta   90.00
_cell.angle_gamma   90.00
#
_symmetry.space_group_name_H-M   'P 1'
#
loop_
_entity.id
_entity.type
_entity.pdbx_description
1 polymer ?
#
loop_
_entity_poly.entity_id
_entity_poly.type
_entity_poly.pdbx_seq_one_letter_code
_entity_poly.pdbx_strand_id
1 'polypeptide(L)'
;MTADTHQTASTQFVEANGIRFAYRCFGKTGGVPLVFNQHFTGTMDHWDPAVTDGLAQDREVILFNNAGFSSSSGEVPTTVQVMGANAVAFITALGLTKVDVLGFSIGGFIAQEIVLQAPDLVRRLVLVGTGPRSGQGMANLTPEAQEIFGAAYDEPDHLWLRVHFTRSEKSQAAGREFLKRFRRRAENRDPEVNEKVAPAQIEAIGKWGAPREKPFGYLKSIRQPTLVVSGGNDVIIYSVNSFILQQHLPDAQLILYPDANHGSQYQYPKRFVQQVSLFLSEEEAR
;
A
#
# COMPACT_ATOMS: atom_id res chain seq x y z
N MET A 1 14.48 -12.16 -24.50
CA MET A 1 13.87 -10.85 -24.14
C MET A 1 14.09 -10.68 -22.64
N THR A 2 14.58 -9.54 -22.20
CA THR A 2 14.68 -9.20 -20.76
C THR A 2 13.26 -9.07 -20.22
N ALA A 3 12.98 -9.65 -19.04
CA ALA A 3 11.69 -9.50 -18.40
C ALA A 3 11.41 -8.01 -18.08
N ASP A 4 10.15 -7.61 -18.19
CA ASP A 4 9.71 -6.27 -17.79
C ASP A 4 9.98 -6.02 -16.31
N THR A 5 10.27 -4.77 -15.99
CA THR A 5 10.55 -4.27 -14.64
C THR A 5 9.57 -3.14 -14.29
N HIS A 6 9.62 -2.65 -13.06
CA HIS A 6 8.88 -1.45 -12.66
C HIS A 6 9.07 -0.28 -13.65
N GLN A 7 10.26 -0.15 -14.21
CA GLN A 7 10.61 0.97 -15.11
C GLN A 7 10.16 0.75 -16.56
N THR A 8 10.12 -0.50 -17.02
CA THR A 8 9.89 -0.83 -18.43
C THR A 8 8.48 -1.35 -18.72
N ALA A 9 7.77 -1.86 -17.70
CA ALA A 9 6.43 -2.38 -17.87
C ALA A 9 5.49 -1.33 -18.46
N SER A 10 4.82 -1.68 -19.57
CA SER A 10 3.87 -0.81 -20.24
C SER A 10 2.59 -0.65 -19.41
N THR A 11 2.00 0.54 -19.45
CA THR A 11 0.67 0.77 -18.86
C THR A 11 -0.39 0.13 -19.76
N GLN A 12 -1.20 -0.73 -19.14
CA GLN A 12 -2.32 -1.44 -19.72
C GLN A 12 -3.62 -0.94 -19.10
N PHE A 13 -4.74 -1.32 -19.69
CA PHE A 13 -6.06 -0.90 -19.22
C PHE A 13 -7.02 -2.08 -19.21
N VAL A 14 -7.92 -2.10 -18.20
CA VAL A 14 -9.03 -3.03 -18.11
C VAL A 14 -10.29 -2.30 -17.66
N GLU A 15 -11.42 -2.69 -18.22
CA GLU A 15 -12.72 -2.12 -17.85
C GLU A 15 -13.41 -2.98 -16.79
N ALA A 16 -13.86 -2.34 -15.71
CA ALA A 16 -14.67 -2.99 -14.68
C ALA A 16 -15.66 -2.00 -14.09
N ASN A 17 -16.93 -2.35 -14.02
CA ASN A 17 -18.01 -1.53 -13.45
C ASN A 17 -18.07 -0.09 -14.02
N GLY A 18 -17.80 0.08 -15.32
CA GLY A 18 -17.78 1.37 -15.99
C GLY A 18 -16.53 2.23 -15.69
N ILE A 19 -15.53 1.66 -15.04
CA ILE A 19 -14.25 2.30 -14.75
C ILE A 19 -13.17 1.64 -15.60
N ARG A 20 -12.39 2.45 -16.30
CA ARG A 20 -11.19 2.02 -17.01
C ARG A 20 -9.99 2.15 -16.09
N PHE A 21 -9.50 1.04 -15.55
CA PHE A 21 -8.35 0.99 -14.65
C PHE A 21 -7.05 0.91 -15.45
N ALA A 22 -6.09 1.77 -15.11
CA ALA A 22 -4.71 1.69 -15.57
C ALA A 22 -3.92 0.78 -14.64
N TYR A 23 -3.13 -0.14 -15.21
CA TYR A 23 -2.31 -1.07 -14.45
C TYR A 23 -1.02 -1.45 -15.18
N ARG A 24 -0.07 -2.02 -14.46
CA ARG A 24 1.17 -2.60 -14.98
C ARG A 24 1.39 -3.96 -14.35
N CYS A 25 1.79 -4.94 -15.18
CA CYS A 25 2.18 -6.28 -14.77
C CYS A 25 3.61 -6.56 -15.15
N PHE A 26 4.39 -7.15 -14.27
CA PHE A 26 5.76 -7.58 -14.55
C PHE A 26 6.21 -8.65 -13.54
N GLY A 27 7.32 -9.29 -13.83
CA GLY A 27 7.89 -10.32 -12.98
C GLY A 27 7.60 -11.74 -13.44
N LYS A 28 7.80 -12.70 -12.55
CA LYS A 28 7.69 -14.13 -12.84
C LYS A 28 6.23 -14.57 -12.80
N THR A 29 5.75 -15.05 -13.93
CA THR A 29 4.37 -15.56 -14.10
C THR A 29 4.23 -17.03 -13.65
N GLY A 30 2.98 -17.52 -13.56
CA GLY A 30 2.65 -18.92 -13.29
C GLY A 30 2.42 -19.28 -11.83
N GLY A 31 2.50 -18.31 -10.93
CA GLY A 31 2.11 -18.43 -9.52
C GLY A 31 0.95 -17.51 -9.16
N VAL A 32 0.67 -17.38 -7.86
CA VAL A 32 -0.32 -16.41 -7.35
C VAL A 32 0.29 -14.99 -7.48
N PRO A 33 -0.34 -14.09 -8.24
CA PRO A 33 0.16 -12.74 -8.42
C PRO A 33 -0.02 -11.90 -7.15
N LEU A 34 0.83 -10.88 -6.98
CA LEU A 34 0.76 -9.92 -5.88
C LEU A 34 0.25 -8.57 -6.37
N VAL A 35 -0.93 -8.19 -5.88
CA VAL A 35 -1.59 -6.91 -6.21
C VAL A 35 -1.26 -5.87 -5.15
N PHE A 36 -0.80 -4.70 -5.58
CA PHE A 36 -0.38 -3.61 -4.72
C PHE A 36 -1.45 -2.53 -4.61
N ASN A 37 -1.77 -2.11 -3.39
CA ASN A 37 -2.63 -0.97 -3.08
C ASN A 37 -1.80 0.17 -2.47
N GLN A 38 -1.84 1.33 -3.13
CA GLN A 38 -0.95 2.46 -2.88
C GLN A 38 -1.39 3.34 -1.71
N HIS A 39 -0.45 4.16 -1.21
CA HIS A 39 -0.64 5.15 -0.17
C HIS A 39 -1.46 6.37 -0.63
N PHE A 40 -1.67 7.33 0.28
CA PHE A 40 -2.37 8.59 0.03
C PHE A 40 -1.81 9.33 -1.19
N THR A 41 -2.68 9.68 -2.13
CA THR A 41 -2.37 10.32 -3.42
C THR A 41 -1.39 9.56 -4.32
N GLY A 42 -1.01 8.34 -3.94
CA GLY A 42 -0.01 7.56 -4.67
C GLY A 42 -0.53 6.95 -5.97
N THR A 43 0.30 6.97 -7.01
CA THR A 43 0.10 6.27 -8.29
C THR A 43 1.01 5.06 -8.41
N MET A 44 0.94 4.32 -9.52
CA MET A 44 1.85 3.19 -9.77
C MET A 44 3.32 3.60 -9.71
N ASP A 45 3.64 4.85 -10.08
CA ASP A 45 5.02 5.36 -10.10
C ASP A 45 5.57 5.72 -8.70
N HIS A 46 4.72 5.68 -7.66
CA HIS A 46 5.12 5.99 -6.29
C HIS A 46 5.61 4.79 -5.48
N TRP A 47 5.72 3.62 -6.08
CA TRP A 47 6.41 2.48 -5.48
C TRP A 47 7.92 2.52 -5.70
N ASP A 48 8.69 2.07 -4.69
CA ASP A 48 10.14 1.91 -4.84
C ASP A 48 10.45 0.72 -5.78
N PRO A 49 11.13 0.94 -6.90
CA PRO A 49 11.56 -0.16 -7.78
C PRO A 49 12.36 -1.25 -7.05
N ALA A 50 13.13 -0.90 -6.00
CA ALA A 50 13.86 -1.90 -5.23
C ALA A 50 12.93 -2.87 -4.47
N VAL A 51 11.69 -2.45 -4.16
CA VAL A 51 10.67 -3.31 -3.56
C VAL A 51 9.95 -4.11 -4.63
N THR A 52 9.41 -3.44 -5.63
CA THR A 52 8.56 -4.08 -6.65
C THR A 52 9.35 -5.02 -7.54
N ASP A 53 10.53 -4.62 -8.05
CA ASP A 53 11.40 -5.48 -8.85
C ASP A 53 12.00 -6.63 -8.00
N GLY A 54 12.25 -6.36 -6.71
CA GLY A 54 12.71 -7.39 -5.79
C GLY A 54 11.68 -8.51 -5.60
N LEU A 55 10.41 -8.17 -5.41
CA LEU A 55 9.32 -9.13 -5.28
C LEU A 55 8.98 -9.80 -6.63
N ALA A 56 9.18 -9.08 -7.73
CA ALA A 56 8.94 -9.59 -9.08
C ALA A 56 9.90 -10.71 -9.52
N GLN A 57 11.00 -10.94 -8.79
CA GLN A 57 11.92 -12.06 -9.06
C GLN A 57 11.23 -13.42 -8.89
N ASP A 58 10.27 -13.52 -7.96
CA ASP A 58 9.65 -14.79 -7.58
C ASP A 58 8.18 -14.88 -7.98
N ARG A 59 7.54 -13.77 -8.36
CA ARG A 59 6.10 -13.70 -8.64
C ARG A 59 5.73 -12.60 -9.62
N GLU A 60 4.53 -12.67 -10.14
CA GLU A 60 3.96 -11.57 -10.91
C GLU A 60 3.51 -10.45 -9.95
N VAL A 61 3.95 -9.23 -10.23
CA VAL A 61 3.57 -8.01 -9.52
C VAL A 61 2.58 -7.24 -10.38
N ILE A 62 1.47 -6.82 -9.78
CA ILE A 62 0.44 -6.01 -10.41
C ILE A 62 0.31 -4.70 -9.64
N LEU A 63 0.65 -3.61 -10.30
CA LEU A 63 0.43 -2.25 -9.82
C LEU A 63 -0.78 -1.68 -10.54
N PHE A 64 -1.65 -0.94 -9.87
CA PHE A 64 -2.78 -0.28 -10.51
C PHE A 64 -3.08 1.08 -9.86
N ASN A 65 -3.73 1.94 -10.61
CA ASN A 65 -4.27 3.20 -10.12
C ASN A 65 -5.73 3.01 -9.72
N ASN A 66 -6.10 3.47 -8.53
CA ASN A 66 -7.49 3.46 -8.07
C ASN A 66 -8.42 4.25 -9.01
N ALA A 67 -9.74 4.06 -8.89
CA ALA A 67 -10.73 4.83 -9.65
C ALA A 67 -10.56 6.34 -9.44
N GLY A 68 -10.54 7.10 -10.53
CA GLY A 68 -10.34 8.56 -10.53
C GLY A 68 -8.90 9.01 -10.30
N PHE A 69 -7.93 8.08 -10.25
CA PHE A 69 -6.51 8.40 -10.06
C PHE A 69 -5.76 8.38 -11.38
N SER A 70 -5.05 9.47 -11.64
CA SER A 70 -4.08 9.54 -12.73
C SER A 70 -4.67 9.03 -14.06
N SER A 71 -4.17 7.93 -14.62
CA SER A 71 -4.62 7.35 -15.88
C SER A 71 -5.88 6.48 -15.78
N SER A 72 -6.39 6.21 -14.57
CA SER A 72 -7.67 5.53 -14.37
C SER A 72 -8.84 6.49 -14.46
N SER A 73 -9.94 6.05 -15.09
CA SER A 73 -11.17 6.83 -15.17
C SER A 73 -12.03 6.73 -13.91
N GLY A 74 -13.19 7.38 -13.94
CA GLY A 74 -14.18 7.36 -12.86
C GLY A 74 -13.98 8.46 -11.85
N GLU A 75 -14.79 8.43 -10.78
CA GLU A 75 -14.72 9.37 -9.67
C GLU A 75 -13.94 8.75 -8.49
N VAL A 76 -13.26 9.61 -7.75
CA VAL A 76 -12.51 9.17 -6.55
C VAL A 76 -13.50 8.85 -5.44
N PRO A 77 -13.53 7.61 -4.91
CA PRO A 77 -14.45 7.28 -3.83
C PRO A 77 -14.09 7.98 -2.52
N THR A 78 -15.10 8.38 -1.76
CA THR A 78 -14.97 8.99 -0.43
C THR A 78 -15.11 7.99 0.72
N THR A 79 -15.02 6.70 0.43
CA THR A 79 -15.01 5.62 1.42
C THR A 79 -14.06 4.51 1.03
N VAL A 80 -13.38 3.94 2.01
CA VAL A 80 -12.47 2.80 1.81
C VAL A 80 -13.23 1.57 1.32
N GLN A 81 -14.48 1.40 1.72
CA GLN A 81 -15.35 0.30 1.25
C GLN A 81 -15.54 0.33 -0.26
N VAL A 82 -15.85 1.49 -0.84
CA VAL A 82 -16.01 1.61 -2.29
C VAL A 82 -14.67 1.44 -3.01
N MET A 83 -13.56 1.93 -2.42
CA MET A 83 -12.22 1.69 -2.96
C MET A 83 -11.90 0.19 -3.00
N GLY A 84 -12.25 -0.56 -1.94
CA GLY A 84 -12.12 -2.02 -1.88
C GLY A 84 -12.97 -2.73 -2.94
N ALA A 85 -14.25 -2.33 -3.10
CA ALA A 85 -15.12 -2.88 -4.13
C ALA A 85 -14.58 -2.66 -5.55
N ASN A 86 -14.03 -1.47 -5.82
CA ASN A 86 -13.39 -1.15 -7.10
C ASN A 86 -12.13 -2.00 -7.33
N ALA A 87 -11.32 -2.23 -6.30
CA ALA A 87 -10.14 -3.10 -6.40
C ALA A 87 -10.54 -4.57 -6.66
N VAL A 88 -11.59 -5.08 -6.00
CA VAL A 88 -12.14 -6.41 -6.29
C VAL A 88 -12.62 -6.51 -7.74
N ALA A 89 -13.35 -5.50 -8.22
CA ALA A 89 -13.82 -5.46 -9.61
C ALA A 89 -12.66 -5.45 -10.60
N PHE A 90 -11.61 -4.66 -10.34
CA PHE A 90 -10.38 -4.63 -11.12
C PHE A 90 -9.72 -6.02 -11.20
N ILE A 91 -9.46 -6.64 -10.05
CA ILE A 91 -8.80 -7.96 -9.96
C ILE A 91 -9.62 -9.03 -10.73
N THR A 92 -10.94 -9.01 -10.55
CA THR A 92 -11.85 -9.95 -11.22
C THR A 92 -11.87 -9.73 -12.74
N ALA A 93 -11.83 -8.47 -13.20
CA ALA A 93 -11.80 -8.15 -14.62
C ALA A 93 -10.49 -8.59 -15.32
N LEU A 94 -9.39 -8.76 -14.57
CA LEU A 94 -8.18 -9.39 -15.07
C LEU A 94 -8.30 -10.92 -15.20
N GLY A 95 -9.43 -11.51 -14.82
CA GLY A 95 -9.64 -12.96 -14.82
C GLY A 95 -8.95 -13.70 -13.66
N LEU A 96 -8.50 -12.96 -12.65
CA LEU A 96 -7.80 -13.53 -11.50
C LEU A 96 -8.81 -14.04 -10.46
N THR A 97 -8.64 -15.29 -10.05
CA THR A 97 -9.49 -15.96 -9.06
C THR A 97 -8.80 -16.12 -7.71
N LYS A 98 -7.48 -15.92 -7.64
CA LYS A 98 -6.68 -15.98 -6.42
C LYS A 98 -5.48 -15.05 -6.55
N VAL A 99 -5.30 -14.16 -5.56
CA VAL A 99 -4.20 -13.19 -5.49
C VAL A 99 -3.64 -13.10 -4.07
N ASP A 100 -2.41 -12.64 -3.95
CA ASP A 100 -1.90 -12.03 -2.73
C ASP A 100 -2.13 -10.52 -2.81
N VAL A 101 -2.37 -9.89 -1.67
CA VAL A 101 -2.63 -8.45 -1.63
C VAL A 101 -1.64 -7.76 -0.70
N LEU A 102 -1.00 -6.70 -1.18
CA LEU A 102 -0.17 -5.81 -0.37
C LEU A 102 -0.82 -4.43 -0.35
N GLY A 103 -0.97 -3.86 0.83
CA GLY A 103 -1.48 -2.51 1.01
C GLY A 103 -0.59 -1.65 1.89
N PHE A 104 -0.22 -0.46 1.42
CA PHE A 104 0.57 0.51 2.15
C PHE A 104 -0.28 1.71 2.57
N SER A 105 -0.23 2.10 3.85
CA SER A 105 -0.97 3.24 4.40
C SER A 105 -2.48 3.09 4.17
N ILE A 106 -3.18 4.03 3.52
CA ILE A 106 -4.59 3.88 3.09
C ILE A 106 -4.78 2.63 2.20
N GLY A 107 -3.77 2.25 1.43
CA GLY A 107 -3.78 0.98 0.67
C GLY A 107 -3.96 -0.24 1.57
N GLY A 108 -3.50 -0.19 2.81
CA GLY A 108 -3.74 -1.23 3.81
C GLY A 108 -5.18 -1.25 4.34
N PHE A 109 -5.87 -0.09 4.36
CA PHE A 109 -7.31 -0.05 4.64
C PHE A 109 -8.09 -0.69 3.50
N ILE A 110 -7.73 -0.37 2.25
CA ILE A 110 -8.31 -0.94 1.03
C ILE A 110 -8.09 -2.45 1.00
N ALA A 111 -6.88 -2.92 1.32
CA ALA A 111 -6.55 -4.33 1.36
C ALA A 111 -7.40 -5.13 2.36
N GLN A 112 -7.69 -4.56 3.54
CA GLN A 112 -8.62 -5.13 4.51
C GLN A 112 -10.04 -5.22 3.93
N GLU A 113 -10.52 -4.20 3.22
CA GLU A 113 -11.84 -4.21 2.57
C GLU A 113 -11.91 -5.22 1.43
N ILE A 114 -10.86 -5.41 0.64
CA ILE A 114 -10.80 -6.45 -0.40
C ILE A 114 -11.07 -7.83 0.22
N VAL A 115 -10.38 -8.15 1.32
CA VAL A 115 -10.56 -9.42 2.03
C VAL A 115 -11.97 -9.56 2.59
N LEU A 116 -12.52 -8.51 3.20
CA LEU A 116 -13.86 -8.55 3.79
C LEU A 116 -14.96 -8.76 2.74
N GLN A 117 -14.78 -8.22 1.53
CA GLN A 117 -15.77 -8.27 0.44
C GLN A 117 -15.60 -9.50 -0.45
N ALA A 118 -14.37 -10.00 -0.60
CA ALA A 118 -14.06 -11.15 -1.46
C ALA A 118 -13.00 -12.06 -0.77
N PRO A 119 -13.37 -12.72 0.35
CA PRO A 119 -12.41 -13.50 1.13
C PRO A 119 -11.76 -14.64 0.34
N ASP A 120 -12.48 -15.27 -0.57
CA ASP A 120 -11.96 -16.37 -1.38
C ASP A 120 -10.97 -15.92 -2.47
N LEU A 121 -10.97 -14.63 -2.80
CA LEU A 121 -10.06 -14.03 -3.78
C LEU A 121 -8.64 -13.87 -3.24
N VAL A 122 -8.48 -13.64 -1.93
CA VAL A 122 -7.19 -13.31 -1.31
C VAL A 122 -6.62 -14.53 -0.60
N ARG A 123 -5.39 -14.92 -1.00
CA ARG A 123 -4.65 -16.01 -0.36
C ARG A 123 -3.89 -15.52 0.88
N ARG A 124 -3.10 -14.47 0.74
CA ARG A 124 -2.28 -13.87 1.80
C ARG A 124 -2.36 -12.35 1.76
N LEU A 125 -2.20 -11.74 2.91
CA LEU A 125 -2.32 -10.29 3.10
C LEU A 125 -1.02 -9.70 3.66
N VAL A 126 -0.50 -8.64 3.06
CA VAL A 126 0.64 -7.86 3.57
C VAL A 126 0.17 -6.45 3.85
N LEU A 127 0.21 -6.04 5.11
CA LEU A 127 -0.23 -4.72 5.60
C LEU A 127 0.99 -3.91 6.03
N VAL A 128 1.24 -2.78 5.37
CA VAL A 128 2.45 -1.97 5.58
C VAL A 128 2.07 -0.57 6.06
N GLY A 129 2.64 -0.12 7.18
CA GLY A 129 2.43 1.24 7.69
C GLY A 129 0.95 1.64 7.75
N THR A 130 0.10 0.78 8.30
CA THR A 130 -1.35 0.93 8.25
C THR A 130 -1.99 0.62 9.60
N GLY A 131 -3.32 0.73 9.68
CA GLY A 131 -4.04 0.49 10.93
C GLY A 131 -5.46 -0.04 10.73
N PRO A 132 -6.11 -0.48 11.81
CA PRO A 132 -7.49 -0.93 11.78
C PRO A 132 -8.47 0.25 11.74
N ARG A 133 -9.74 -0.04 11.50
CA ARG A 133 -10.83 0.94 11.72
C ARG A 133 -10.78 1.45 13.16
N SER A 134 -10.95 2.76 13.35
CA SER A 134 -10.88 3.42 14.66
C SER A 134 -9.56 3.17 15.42
N GLY A 135 -8.44 2.97 14.70
CA GLY A 135 -7.13 2.80 15.32
C GLY A 135 -6.70 4.02 16.13
N GLN A 136 -5.70 3.85 16.96
CA GLN A 136 -5.20 4.92 17.83
C GLN A 136 -4.64 6.08 17.00
N GLY A 137 -5.13 7.29 17.25
CA GLY A 137 -4.71 8.50 16.54
C GLY A 137 -5.20 8.60 15.09
N MET A 138 -6.12 7.72 14.63
CA MET A 138 -6.56 7.68 13.24
C MET A 138 -7.84 8.49 12.96
N ALA A 139 -8.52 8.99 13.98
CA ALA A 139 -9.71 9.86 13.81
C ALA A 139 -9.33 11.23 13.21
N ASN A 140 -8.11 11.67 13.44
CA ASN A 140 -7.53 12.90 12.91
C ASN A 140 -6.05 12.65 12.58
N LEU A 141 -5.42 13.58 11.88
CA LEU A 141 -3.95 13.56 11.74
C LEU A 141 -3.29 13.60 13.10
N THR A 142 -2.22 12.83 13.29
CA THR A 142 -1.36 12.94 14.47
C THR A 142 -0.76 14.36 14.57
N PRO A 143 -0.38 14.86 15.74
CA PRO A 143 0.27 16.16 15.86
C PRO A 143 1.51 16.29 14.97
N GLU A 144 2.30 15.23 14.88
CA GLU A 144 3.49 15.17 14.02
C GLU A 144 3.13 15.20 12.53
N ALA A 145 2.07 14.49 12.12
CA ALA A 145 1.58 14.54 10.75
C ALA A 145 1.03 15.93 10.39
N GLN A 146 0.34 16.61 11.33
CA GLN A 146 -0.10 17.99 11.15
C GLN A 146 1.09 18.93 10.94
N GLU A 147 2.15 18.82 11.75
CA GLU A 147 3.40 19.58 11.57
C GLU A 147 4.00 19.31 10.18
N ILE A 148 4.09 18.04 9.77
CA ILE A 148 4.71 17.64 8.51
C ILE A 148 3.92 18.18 7.32
N PHE A 149 2.62 17.97 7.28
CA PHE A 149 1.79 18.38 6.14
C PHE A 149 1.46 19.89 6.14
N GLY A 150 1.56 20.56 7.27
CA GLY A 150 1.37 22.01 7.40
C GLY A 150 2.65 22.84 7.16
N ALA A 151 3.81 22.21 7.08
CA ALA A 151 5.07 22.90 6.84
C ALA A 151 5.22 23.34 5.38
N ALA A 152 5.89 24.48 5.15
CA ALA A 152 6.36 24.86 3.83
C ALA A 152 7.70 24.16 3.52
N TYR A 153 7.85 23.68 2.30
CA TYR A 153 9.07 23.02 1.82
C TYR A 153 9.58 23.68 0.56
N ASP A 154 10.86 24.04 0.56
CA ASP A 154 11.52 24.64 -0.61
C ASP A 154 11.64 23.62 -1.76
N GLU A 155 11.78 22.32 -1.41
CA GLU A 155 11.90 21.21 -2.35
C GLU A 155 10.85 20.13 -2.05
N PRO A 156 10.14 19.63 -3.06
CA PRO A 156 9.13 18.56 -2.89
C PRO A 156 9.69 17.30 -2.19
N ASP A 157 10.98 17.02 -2.36
CA ASP A 157 11.68 15.91 -1.73
C ASP A 157 11.68 15.96 -0.22
N HIS A 158 11.69 17.15 0.36
CA HIS A 158 11.71 17.32 1.80
C HIS A 158 10.42 16.78 2.43
N LEU A 159 9.26 16.94 1.78
CA LEU A 159 8.01 16.32 2.24
C LEU A 159 8.13 14.79 2.25
N TRP A 160 8.63 14.19 1.16
CA TRP A 160 8.83 12.75 1.07
C TRP A 160 9.75 12.21 2.17
N LEU A 161 10.86 12.90 2.43
CA LEU A 161 11.80 12.55 3.49
C LEU A 161 11.16 12.66 4.88
N ARG A 162 10.36 13.70 5.13
CA ARG A 162 9.70 13.91 6.43
C ARG A 162 8.59 12.89 6.71
N VAL A 163 7.82 12.54 5.71
CA VAL A 163 6.73 11.55 5.84
C VAL A 163 7.29 10.15 6.04
N HIS A 164 8.30 9.74 5.27
CA HIS A 164 8.66 8.34 5.14
C HIS A 164 9.88 7.94 5.96
N PHE A 165 10.70 8.88 6.40
CA PHE A 165 11.97 8.61 7.08
C PHE A 165 12.07 9.37 8.39
N THR A 166 12.79 8.80 9.38
CA THR A 166 13.08 9.52 10.63
C THR A 166 14.08 10.66 10.39
N ARG A 167 14.28 11.49 11.40
CA ARG A 167 15.27 12.60 11.34
C ARG A 167 16.73 12.11 11.49
N SER A 168 16.99 10.84 11.75
CA SER A 168 18.34 10.32 11.87
C SER A 168 19.10 10.41 10.55
N GLU A 169 20.40 10.65 10.61
CA GLU A 169 21.25 10.73 9.43
C GLU A 169 21.17 9.46 8.58
N LYS A 170 21.14 8.28 9.23
CA LYS A 170 21.01 6.97 8.57
C LYS A 170 19.69 6.86 7.80
N SER A 171 18.57 7.23 8.41
CA SER A 171 17.26 7.19 7.79
C SER A 171 17.16 8.18 6.64
N GLN A 172 17.63 9.41 6.82
CA GLN A 172 17.67 10.43 5.78
C GLN A 172 18.57 10.04 4.59
N ALA A 173 19.69 9.38 4.84
CA ALA A 173 20.56 8.85 3.77
C ALA A 173 19.81 7.77 2.96
N ALA A 174 19.11 6.84 3.62
CA ALA A 174 18.28 5.84 2.96
C ALA A 174 17.14 6.50 2.15
N GLY A 175 16.57 7.58 2.66
CA GLY A 175 15.55 8.37 1.96
C GLY A 175 16.07 9.00 0.66
N ARG A 176 17.26 9.59 0.69
CA ARG A 176 17.89 10.11 -0.54
C ARG A 176 18.14 9.02 -1.58
N GLU A 177 18.55 7.84 -1.16
CA GLU A 177 18.71 6.69 -2.08
C GLU A 177 17.35 6.19 -2.62
N PHE A 178 16.30 6.19 -1.80
CA PHE A 178 14.93 5.93 -2.27
C PHE A 178 14.50 6.92 -3.35
N LEU A 179 14.67 8.22 -3.13
CA LEU A 179 14.29 9.27 -4.10
C LEU A 179 15.00 9.12 -5.44
N LYS A 180 16.27 8.68 -5.44
CA LYS A 180 17.01 8.36 -6.69
C LYS A 180 16.36 7.19 -7.44
N ARG A 181 15.92 6.14 -6.75
CA ARG A 181 15.27 4.97 -7.37
C ARG A 181 13.86 5.31 -7.87
N PHE A 182 13.11 6.01 -7.08
CA PHE A 182 11.75 6.47 -7.33
C PHE A 182 11.62 7.30 -8.62
N ARG A 183 12.65 8.07 -8.99
CA ARG A 183 12.67 8.91 -10.20
C ARG A 183 13.21 8.21 -11.43
N ARG A 184 13.59 6.94 -11.38
CA ARG A 184 14.24 6.27 -12.50
C ARG A 184 13.32 6.05 -13.69
N ARG A 185 12.01 5.87 -13.47
CA ARG A 185 11.08 5.78 -14.59
C ARG A 185 10.93 7.16 -15.23
N ALA A 186 11.51 7.33 -16.43
CA ALA A 186 11.48 8.60 -17.17
C ALA A 186 10.36 8.63 -18.21
N GLU A 187 10.08 7.48 -18.84
CA GLU A 187 9.10 7.38 -19.92
C GLU A 187 7.79 6.76 -19.44
N ASN A 188 6.69 7.18 -20.08
CA ASN A 188 5.34 6.66 -19.77
C ASN A 188 5.00 6.68 -18.28
N ARG A 189 5.40 7.73 -17.60
CA ARG A 189 4.99 7.97 -16.22
C ARG A 189 3.48 8.25 -16.16
N ASP A 190 2.89 7.91 -15.03
CA ASP A 190 1.54 8.33 -14.73
C ASP A 190 1.45 9.86 -14.68
N PRO A 191 0.40 10.46 -15.26
CA PRO A 191 0.04 11.84 -14.96
C PRO A 191 -0.12 12.05 -13.45
N GLU A 192 0.13 13.24 -12.98
CA GLU A 192 -0.16 13.59 -11.60
C GLU A 192 -1.65 13.43 -11.29
N VAL A 193 -1.97 13.13 -10.04
CA VAL A 193 -3.37 13.05 -9.61
C VAL A 193 -4.01 14.44 -9.61
N ASN A 194 -5.29 14.50 -9.93
CA ASN A 194 -6.03 15.77 -9.92
C ASN A 194 -6.36 16.22 -8.48
N GLU A 195 -6.82 17.46 -8.36
CA GLU A 195 -7.13 18.14 -7.10
C GLU A 195 -8.25 17.47 -6.27
N LYS A 196 -9.09 16.61 -6.87
CA LYS A 196 -10.18 15.91 -6.17
C LYS A 196 -9.70 14.73 -5.35
N VAL A 197 -8.51 14.18 -5.66
CA VAL A 197 -8.00 12.96 -5.04
C VAL A 197 -7.73 13.13 -3.56
N ALA A 198 -6.97 14.16 -3.19
CA ALA A 198 -6.59 14.37 -1.79
C ALA A 198 -7.82 14.62 -0.88
N PRO A 199 -8.77 15.51 -1.21
CA PRO A 199 -9.97 15.71 -0.39
C PRO A 199 -10.81 14.44 -0.22
N ALA A 200 -11.03 13.68 -1.29
CA ALA A 200 -11.80 12.43 -1.24
C ALA A 200 -11.14 11.37 -0.36
N GLN A 201 -9.82 11.23 -0.45
CA GLN A 201 -9.08 10.31 0.42
C GLN A 201 -9.03 10.77 1.88
N ILE A 202 -8.92 12.07 2.16
CA ILE A 202 -9.01 12.62 3.51
C ILE A 202 -10.36 12.27 4.13
N GLU A 203 -11.44 12.44 3.38
CA GLU A 203 -12.78 12.06 3.83
C GLU A 203 -12.88 10.55 4.12
N ALA A 204 -12.33 9.70 3.22
CA ALA A 204 -12.31 8.25 3.40
C ALA A 204 -11.49 7.83 4.63
N ILE A 205 -10.32 8.44 4.85
CA ILE A 205 -9.46 8.21 6.03
C ILE A 205 -10.18 8.62 7.30
N GLY A 206 -10.83 9.79 7.31
CA GLY A 206 -11.62 10.25 8.46
C GLY A 206 -12.75 9.29 8.82
N LYS A 207 -13.49 8.79 7.82
CA LYS A 207 -14.53 7.77 8.02
C LYS A 207 -13.97 6.44 8.53
N TRP A 208 -12.78 6.04 8.07
CA TRP A 208 -12.09 4.84 8.55
C TRP A 208 -11.66 4.97 10.01
N GLY A 209 -11.06 6.09 10.37
CA GLY A 209 -10.56 6.40 11.71
C GLY A 209 -11.65 6.78 12.72
N ALA A 210 -12.88 7.06 12.28
CA ALA A 210 -13.97 7.50 13.16
C ALA A 210 -14.22 6.50 14.29
N PRO A 211 -14.47 6.96 15.52
CA PRO A 211 -14.71 6.09 16.68
C PRO A 211 -15.91 5.15 16.47
N ARG A 212 -15.78 3.90 16.91
CA ARG A 212 -16.80 2.85 16.85
C ARG A 212 -16.88 2.11 18.19
N GLU A 213 -18.05 1.60 18.53
CA GLU A 213 -18.28 0.89 19.80
C GLU A 213 -17.44 -0.39 19.92
N LYS A 214 -17.31 -1.17 18.83
CA LYS A 214 -16.51 -2.42 18.79
C LYS A 214 -15.53 -2.37 17.60
N PRO A 215 -14.49 -1.52 17.68
CA PRO A 215 -13.72 -1.12 16.50
C PRO A 215 -12.98 -2.28 15.83
N PHE A 216 -12.51 -3.27 16.59
CA PHE A 216 -11.63 -4.33 16.07
C PHE A 216 -12.36 -5.66 15.83
N GLY A 217 -13.67 -5.74 16.10
CA GLY A 217 -14.45 -6.98 15.96
C GLY A 217 -14.43 -7.56 14.55
N TYR A 218 -14.40 -6.71 13.52
CA TYR A 218 -14.37 -7.10 12.10
C TYR A 218 -13.06 -7.82 11.70
N LEU A 219 -11.94 -7.56 12.40
CA LEU A 219 -10.64 -8.19 12.11
C LEU A 219 -10.70 -9.73 12.26
N LYS A 220 -11.59 -10.25 13.09
CA LYS A 220 -11.81 -11.70 13.22
C LYS A 220 -12.35 -12.36 11.95
N SER A 221 -12.92 -11.58 11.03
CA SER A 221 -13.41 -12.06 9.73
C SER A 221 -12.31 -12.11 8.66
N ILE A 222 -11.16 -11.47 8.89
CA ILE A 222 -9.98 -11.54 8.03
C ILE A 222 -9.17 -12.76 8.48
N ARG A 223 -9.37 -13.89 7.83
CA ARG A 223 -8.77 -15.18 8.20
C ARG A 223 -7.50 -15.51 7.41
N GLN A 224 -7.19 -14.73 6.42
CA GLN A 224 -5.99 -14.90 5.59
C GLN A 224 -4.74 -14.73 6.45
N PRO A 225 -3.72 -15.60 6.29
CA PRO A 225 -2.41 -15.34 6.87
C PRO A 225 -1.97 -13.93 6.52
N THR A 226 -1.60 -13.16 7.52
CA THR A 226 -1.31 -11.73 7.39
C THR A 226 0.06 -11.38 7.91
N LEU A 227 0.86 -10.68 7.10
CA LEU A 227 2.12 -10.07 7.53
C LEU A 227 1.88 -8.57 7.73
N VAL A 228 2.03 -8.11 8.97
CA VAL A 228 1.97 -6.69 9.32
C VAL A 228 3.39 -6.15 9.44
N VAL A 229 3.69 -5.05 8.74
CA VAL A 229 5.01 -4.42 8.72
C VAL A 229 4.89 -2.93 9.00
N SER A 230 5.72 -2.38 9.88
CA SER A 230 5.74 -0.94 10.15
C SER A 230 7.13 -0.45 10.56
N GLY A 231 7.33 0.86 10.48
CA GLY A 231 8.43 1.52 11.17
C GLY A 231 8.17 1.62 12.66
N GLY A 232 9.16 1.38 13.49
CA GLY A 232 9.04 1.53 14.95
C GLY A 232 8.79 2.97 15.40
N ASN A 233 9.03 3.95 14.53
CA ASN A 233 8.87 5.38 14.76
C ASN A 233 7.86 6.01 13.77
N ASP A 234 6.88 5.24 13.29
CA ASP A 234 5.86 5.76 12.39
C ASP A 234 5.00 6.80 13.11
N VAL A 235 5.10 8.06 12.67
CA VAL A 235 4.37 9.22 13.21
C VAL A 235 3.13 9.57 12.36
N ILE A 236 2.96 8.96 11.19
CA ILE A 236 1.80 9.17 10.32
C ILE A 236 0.65 8.27 10.76
N ILE A 237 0.94 6.96 10.88
CA ILE A 237 0.04 5.97 11.49
C ILE A 237 0.83 5.27 12.59
N TYR A 238 0.60 5.66 13.83
CA TYR A 238 1.37 5.17 14.98
C TYR A 238 1.54 3.66 14.97
N SER A 239 2.77 3.20 15.21
CA SER A 239 3.16 1.78 15.18
C SER A 239 2.31 0.89 16.10
N VAL A 240 1.68 1.45 17.13
CA VAL A 240 0.73 0.72 17.99
C VAL A 240 -0.44 0.14 17.19
N ASN A 241 -0.84 0.77 16.08
CA ASN A 241 -1.90 0.26 15.21
C ASN A 241 -1.51 -1.06 14.53
N SER A 242 -0.23 -1.23 14.21
CA SER A 242 0.29 -2.50 13.69
C SER A 242 0.26 -3.60 14.75
N PHE A 243 0.53 -3.26 16.02
CA PHE A 243 0.36 -4.20 17.14
C PHE A 243 -1.11 -4.55 17.36
N ILE A 244 -2.04 -3.58 17.30
CA ILE A 244 -3.48 -3.83 17.38
C ILE A 244 -3.94 -4.77 16.26
N LEU A 245 -3.50 -4.56 15.03
CA LEU A 245 -3.78 -5.45 13.90
C LEU A 245 -3.33 -6.88 14.23
N GLN A 246 -2.07 -7.05 14.65
CA GLN A 246 -1.51 -8.37 14.96
C GLN A 246 -2.27 -9.07 16.11
N GLN A 247 -2.72 -8.34 17.13
CA GLN A 247 -3.44 -8.92 18.27
C GLN A 247 -4.89 -9.35 17.94
N HIS A 248 -5.50 -8.74 16.94
CA HIS A 248 -6.92 -8.96 16.63
C HIS A 248 -7.16 -9.76 15.34
N LEU A 249 -6.18 -9.87 14.46
CA LEU A 249 -6.22 -10.76 13.31
C LEU A 249 -5.97 -12.21 13.78
N PRO A 250 -6.73 -13.21 13.27
CA PRO A 250 -6.60 -14.60 13.72
C PRO A 250 -5.22 -15.23 13.43
N ASP A 251 -4.58 -14.87 12.32
CA ASP A 251 -3.30 -15.41 11.87
C ASP A 251 -2.43 -14.25 11.34
N ALA A 252 -1.67 -13.61 12.24
CA ALA A 252 -0.85 -12.45 11.89
C ALA A 252 0.53 -12.47 12.52
N GLN A 253 1.53 -12.19 11.69
CA GLN A 253 2.92 -11.91 12.09
C GLN A 253 3.16 -10.41 12.07
N LEU A 254 4.02 -9.89 12.96
CA LEU A 254 4.37 -8.47 13.04
C LEU A 254 5.88 -8.27 12.91
N ILE A 255 6.26 -7.34 12.04
CA ILE A 255 7.64 -6.87 11.90
C ILE A 255 7.68 -5.36 12.13
N LEU A 256 8.50 -4.92 13.08
CA LEU A 256 8.81 -3.51 13.31
C LEU A 256 10.27 -3.23 12.96
N TYR A 257 10.50 -2.33 12.01
CA TYR A 257 11.84 -1.90 11.64
C TYR A 257 12.33 -0.78 12.57
N PRO A 258 13.53 -0.90 13.15
CA PRO A 258 14.08 0.14 14.02
C PRO A 258 14.43 1.39 13.22
N ASP A 259 14.35 2.56 13.87
CA ASP A 259 14.71 3.85 13.27
C ASP A 259 14.04 4.09 11.90
N ALA A 260 12.79 3.68 11.77
CA ALA A 260 12.01 3.83 10.54
C ALA A 260 10.68 4.52 10.82
N ASN A 261 10.33 5.48 9.97
CA ASN A 261 9.05 6.16 9.96
C ASN A 261 8.07 5.43 9.02
N HIS A 262 7.11 6.11 8.44
CA HIS A 262 6.03 5.56 7.61
C HIS A 262 6.52 4.73 6.42
N GLY A 263 7.67 5.07 5.83
CA GLY A 263 8.28 4.38 4.68
C GLY A 263 9.26 3.26 5.05
N SER A 264 8.96 2.40 6.02
CA SER A 264 9.89 1.38 6.49
C SER A 264 10.36 0.43 5.38
N GLN A 265 9.49 0.07 4.42
CA GLN A 265 9.79 -0.72 3.24
C GLN A 265 10.74 0.01 2.26
N TYR A 266 10.73 1.32 2.25
CA TYR A 266 11.62 2.16 1.45
C TYR A 266 13.00 2.33 2.09
N GLN A 267 13.05 2.33 3.41
CA GLN A 267 14.29 2.42 4.18
C GLN A 267 15.05 1.09 4.21
N TYR A 268 14.31 -0.02 4.26
CA TYR A 268 14.89 -1.37 4.35
C TYR A 268 14.45 -2.29 3.19
N PRO A 269 14.57 -1.87 1.91
CA PRO A 269 13.92 -2.57 0.80
C PRO A 269 14.38 -4.03 0.68
N LYS A 270 15.67 -4.32 0.85
CA LYS A 270 16.20 -5.69 0.76
C LYS A 270 15.62 -6.61 1.84
N ARG A 271 15.55 -6.14 3.09
CA ARG A 271 14.98 -6.93 4.21
C ARG A 271 13.49 -7.13 4.00
N PHE A 272 12.78 -6.07 3.59
CA PHE A 272 11.36 -6.13 3.31
C PHE A 272 11.06 -7.18 2.24
N VAL A 273 11.76 -7.13 1.10
CA VAL A 273 11.61 -8.11 0.02
C VAL A 273 11.86 -9.53 0.52
N GLN A 274 12.95 -9.78 1.25
CA GLN A 274 13.26 -11.10 1.80
C GLN A 274 12.15 -11.64 2.72
N GLN A 275 11.65 -10.82 3.63
CA GLN A 275 10.63 -11.21 4.60
C GLN A 275 9.27 -11.41 3.94
N VAL A 276 8.87 -10.54 3.01
CA VAL A 276 7.63 -10.69 2.25
C VAL A 276 7.71 -11.90 1.32
N SER A 277 8.83 -12.11 0.61
CA SER A 277 9.00 -13.29 -0.26
C SER A 277 8.92 -14.59 0.55
N LEU A 278 9.56 -14.65 1.72
CA LEU A 278 9.47 -15.80 2.61
C LEU A 278 8.02 -16.06 3.02
N PHE A 279 7.34 -15.06 3.57
CA PHE A 279 5.94 -15.16 4.00
C PHE A 279 4.99 -15.59 2.87
N LEU A 280 5.15 -15.04 1.67
CA LEU A 280 4.30 -15.36 0.53
C LEU A 280 4.62 -16.72 -0.10
N SER A 281 5.77 -17.32 0.21
CA SER A 281 6.23 -18.64 -0.28
C SER A 281 5.94 -19.79 0.70
N GLU A 282 5.51 -19.50 1.93
CA GLU A 282 5.12 -20.53 2.88
C GLU A 282 4.00 -21.40 2.30
N GLU A 283 4.12 -22.72 2.42
CA GLU A 283 3.02 -23.62 2.12
C GLU A 283 1.91 -23.45 3.16
N GLU A 284 0.65 -23.61 2.76
CA GLU A 284 -0.44 -23.65 3.73
C GLU A 284 -0.18 -24.83 4.67
N ALA A 285 -0.13 -24.57 5.98
CA ALA A 285 -0.08 -25.64 6.95
C ALA A 285 -1.32 -26.52 6.75
N ARG A 286 -1.10 -27.78 6.35
CA ARG A 286 -2.16 -28.77 6.12
C ARG A 286 -2.88 -29.11 7.42
#